data_cd47477ab1f9a9ba7480a5ab8920247d
#
_entry.id   cd47477ab1f9a9ba7480a5ab8920247d
#
_cell.length_a   1.000
_cell.length_b   1.000
_cell.length_c   1.000
_cell.angle_alpha   90.00
_cell.angle_beta   90.00
_cell.angle_gamma   90.00
#
_symmetry.space_group_name_H-M   'P 1'
#
loop_
_entity.id
_entity.type
_entity.pdbx_description
1 polymer ?
#
loop_
_entity_poly.entity_id
_entity_poly.type
_entity_poly.pdbx_seq_one_letter_code
_entity_poly.pdbx_strand_id
1 'polypeptide(L)'
;MRTTNNDLAVFIMVHGRPDKMWTYNTLRKQGYTGKIFLVADNLDSTVDAYKKIYGKELLVFDKKKAALKMDAGDNTRDLRSTLFAANTIFDLAKEKDIKHFFIMCDDYTGFEHRHNGDLKYGGWLVKNLDKVFSALLKYYKKTNAKTI
;
A
#
# COMPACT_ATOMS: atom_id res chain seq x y z
N MET A 1 -8.98 -14.63 17.79
CA MET A 1 -7.52 -14.62 17.72
C MET A 1 -7.08 -13.52 16.75
N ARG A 2 -6.46 -12.46 17.26
CA ARG A 2 -5.83 -11.43 16.41
C ARG A 2 -4.55 -12.07 15.83
N THR A 3 -4.58 -12.50 14.60
CA THR A 3 -3.36 -12.84 13.86
C THR A 3 -2.75 -11.52 13.36
N THR A 4 -2.14 -10.77 14.26
CA THR A 4 -1.24 -9.69 13.87
C THR A 4 -0.02 -10.36 13.24
N ASN A 5 -0.05 -10.50 11.93
CA ASN A 5 1.11 -10.93 11.19
C ASN A 5 2.06 -9.73 11.15
N ASN A 6 2.97 -9.62 12.12
CA ASN A 6 3.90 -8.50 12.26
C ASN A 6 4.77 -8.30 11.01
N ASP A 7 4.85 -9.33 10.15
CA ASP A 7 5.64 -9.35 8.93
C ASP A 7 4.88 -8.80 7.71
N LEU A 8 3.58 -8.48 7.83
CA LEU A 8 2.75 -7.98 6.74
C LEU A 8 2.34 -6.53 6.97
N ALA A 9 2.48 -5.69 5.96
CA ALA A 9 2.00 -4.32 5.96
C ALA A 9 1.32 -3.94 4.64
N VAL A 10 0.59 -2.83 4.65
CA VAL A 10 0.09 -2.16 3.44
C VAL A 10 0.83 -0.84 3.31
N PHE A 11 1.42 -0.60 2.15
CA PHE A 11 1.99 0.68 1.76
C PHE A 11 1.05 1.36 0.76
N ILE A 12 0.63 2.58 1.08
CA ILE A 12 -0.26 3.37 0.23
C ILE A 12 0.54 4.53 -0.34
N MET A 13 0.65 4.57 -1.66
CA MET A 13 1.26 5.71 -2.35
C MET A 13 0.29 6.87 -2.32
N VAL A 14 0.76 8.04 -1.83
CA VAL A 14 -0.06 9.23 -1.62
C VAL A 14 0.57 10.46 -2.25
N HIS A 15 -0.29 11.39 -2.73
CA HIS A 15 0.14 12.68 -3.26
C HIS A 15 -1.01 13.68 -3.26
N GLY A 16 -0.80 14.85 -2.64
CA GLY A 16 -1.65 16.03 -2.79
C GLY A 16 -3.06 15.96 -2.17
N ARG A 17 -3.42 14.88 -1.43
CA ARG A 17 -4.80 14.67 -0.96
C ARG A 17 -4.86 14.13 0.47
N PRO A 18 -4.30 14.80 1.48
CA PRO A 18 -4.23 14.28 2.86
C PRO A 18 -5.61 14.10 3.52
N ASP A 19 -6.62 14.80 3.06
CA ASP A 19 -8.01 14.74 3.50
C ASP A 19 -8.87 13.66 2.81
N LYS A 20 -8.37 13.08 1.69
CA LYS A 20 -9.10 12.12 0.84
C LYS A 20 -8.41 10.76 0.80
N MET A 21 -8.16 10.19 1.97
CA MET A 21 -7.49 8.89 2.11
C MET A 21 -8.46 7.73 2.04
N TRP A 22 -9.08 7.53 0.87
CA TRP A 22 -10.12 6.50 0.69
C TRP A 22 -9.60 5.10 0.97
N THR A 23 -8.44 4.71 0.44
CA THR A 23 -7.86 3.38 0.68
C THR A 23 -7.58 3.14 2.16
N TYR A 24 -7.00 4.11 2.87
CA TYR A 24 -6.73 3.99 4.31
C TYR A 24 -8.03 3.74 5.10
N ASN A 25 -9.04 4.57 4.84
CA ASN A 25 -10.33 4.48 5.51
C ASN A 25 -11.06 3.17 5.16
N THR A 26 -11.00 2.75 3.89
CA THR A 26 -11.60 1.50 3.40
C THR A 26 -10.96 0.28 4.05
N LEU A 27 -9.64 0.23 4.13
CA LEU A 27 -8.91 -0.84 4.81
C LEU A 27 -9.39 -0.99 6.27
N ARG A 28 -9.44 0.12 7.01
CA ARG A 28 -9.90 0.11 8.42
C ARG A 28 -11.36 -0.29 8.53
N LYS A 29 -12.24 0.30 7.71
CA LYS A 29 -13.69 0.00 7.68
C LYS A 29 -13.97 -1.46 7.35
N GLN A 30 -13.17 -2.07 6.47
CA GLN A 30 -13.34 -3.47 6.06
C GLN A 30 -12.50 -4.46 6.89
N GLY A 31 -12.03 -4.03 8.06
CA GLY A 31 -11.48 -4.90 9.10
C GLY A 31 -10.01 -5.26 8.96
N TYR A 32 -9.22 -4.43 8.28
CA TYR A 32 -7.77 -4.56 8.33
C TYR A 32 -7.21 -3.90 9.59
N THR A 33 -6.58 -4.68 10.46
CA THR A 33 -5.99 -4.22 11.72
C THR A 33 -4.47 -4.12 11.70
N GLY A 34 -3.83 -4.57 10.60
CA GLY A 34 -2.39 -4.59 10.44
C GLY A 34 -1.75 -3.20 10.23
N LYS A 35 -0.45 -3.21 9.99
CA LYS A 35 0.33 -1.99 9.74
C LYS A 35 -0.05 -1.36 8.40
N ILE A 36 -0.25 -0.03 8.39
CA ILE A 36 -0.38 0.78 7.18
C ILE A 36 0.71 1.84 7.21
N PHE A 37 1.37 2.03 6.09
CA PHE A 37 2.31 3.13 5.86
C PHE A 37 1.85 3.94 4.66
N LEU A 38 1.88 5.25 4.78
CA LEU A 38 1.65 6.19 3.70
C LEU A 38 3.01 6.61 3.13
N VAL A 39 3.16 6.56 1.82
CA VAL A 39 4.43 6.87 1.16
C VAL A 39 4.25 8.09 0.27
N ALA A 40 4.81 9.21 0.72
CA ALA A 40 4.82 10.49 0.01
C ALA A 40 6.22 10.85 -0.45
N ASP A 41 6.33 11.61 -1.51
CA ASP A 41 7.61 12.19 -1.91
C ASP A 41 7.84 13.58 -1.28
N ASN A 42 9.10 13.96 -1.13
CA ASN A 42 9.50 15.23 -0.53
C ASN A 42 9.18 16.48 -1.38
N LEU A 43 8.70 16.32 -2.61
CA LEU A 43 8.27 17.41 -3.49
C LEU A 43 6.76 17.66 -3.40
N ASP A 44 6.02 16.79 -2.70
CA ASP A 44 4.60 17.01 -2.43
C ASP A 44 4.42 18.14 -1.42
N SER A 45 3.81 19.24 -1.85
CA SER A 45 3.54 20.41 -1.00
C SER A 45 2.63 20.12 0.20
N THR A 46 1.98 18.97 0.23
CA THR A 46 1.04 18.59 1.30
C THR A 46 1.65 17.63 2.33
N VAL A 47 2.95 17.33 2.25
CA VAL A 47 3.65 16.42 3.18
C VAL A 47 3.43 16.80 4.65
N ASP A 48 3.49 18.08 4.99
CA ASP A 48 3.29 18.51 6.37
C ASP A 48 1.87 18.27 6.87
N ALA A 49 0.86 18.37 5.99
CA ALA A 49 -0.52 18.03 6.32
C ALA A 49 -0.65 16.52 6.56
N TYR A 50 -0.07 15.65 5.71
CA TYR A 50 0.00 14.22 5.97
C TYR A 50 0.69 13.91 7.30
N LYS A 51 1.82 14.56 7.58
CA LYS A 51 2.59 14.35 8.80
C LYS A 51 1.78 14.71 10.05
N LYS A 52 1.03 15.80 10.00
CA LYS A 52 0.15 16.24 11.10
C LYS A 52 -0.97 15.22 11.38
N ILE A 53 -1.54 14.62 10.34
CA ILE A 53 -2.68 13.70 10.46
C ILE A 53 -2.22 12.28 10.80
N TYR A 54 -1.21 11.76 10.11
CA TYR A 54 -0.83 10.35 10.14
C TYR A 54 0.46 10.05 10.92
N GLY A 55 1.22 11.08 11.28
CA GLY A 55 2.38 10.98 12.15
C GLY A 55 3.37 9.89 11.72
N LYS A 56 3.52 8.85 12.55
CA LYS A 56 4.48 7.75 12.34
C LYS A 56 4.13 6.82 11.17
N GLU A 57 2.91 6.86 10.69
CA GLU A 57 2.48 6.06 9.55
C GLU A 57 2.94 6.69 8.22
N LEU A 58 3.32 7.98 8.20
CA LEU A 58 3.87 8.64 7.02
C LEU A 58 5.36 8.35 6.87
N LEU A 59 5.74 7.88 5.70
CA LEU A 59 7.13 7.72 5.25
C LEU A 59 7.36 8.67 4.07
N VAL A 60 8.40 9.50 4.17
CA VAL A 60 8.74 10.47 3.13
C VAL A 60 10.04 10.06 2.47
N PHE A 61 10.06 10.01 1.14
CA PHE A 61 11.27 9.70 0.37
C PHE A 61 11.71 10.89 -0.50
N ASP A 62 12.98 10.91 -0.84
CA ASP A 62 13.55 11.88 -1.77
C ASP A 62 13.31 11.42 -3.21
N LYS A 63 12.39 12.08 -3.90
CA LYS A 63 11.99 11.73 -5.26
C LYS A 63 13.09 11.89 -6.29
N LYS A 64 13.90 12.96 -6.17
CA LYS A 64 15.03 13.19 -7.08
C LYS A 64 16.09 12.11 -6.90
N LYS A 65 16.40 11.75 -5.66
CA LYS A 65 17.35 10.69 -5.35
C LYS A 65 16.84 9.32 -5.82
N ALA A 66 15.54 9.04 -5.67
CA ALA A 66 14.92 7.84 -6.20
C ALA A 66 15.02 7.77 -7.72
N ALA A 67 14.75 8.87 -8.41
CA ALA A 67 14.82 8.95 -9.87
C ALA A 67 16.24 8.68 -10.42
N LEU A 68 17.30 9.08 -9.70
CA LEU A 68 18.67 8.79 -10.11
C LEU A 68 19.04 7.30 -10.06
N LYS A 69 18.30 6.50 -9.27
CA LYS A 69 18.53 5.06 -9.13
C LYS A 69 17.77 4.22 -10.13
N MET A 70 16.90 4.84 -10.94
CA MET A 70 15.95 4.12 -11.76
C MET A 70 15.98 4.64 -13.20
N ASP A 71 15.94 3.69 -14.14
CA ASP A 71 15.59 3.97 -15.52
C ASP A 71 14.05 3.93 -15.66
N ALA A 72 13.45 5.09 -15.78
CA ALA A 72 11.99 5.20 -15.96
C ALA A 72 11.55 4.91 -17.41
N GLY A 73 12.50 4.58 -18.29
CA GLY A 73 12.22 4.31 -19.71
C GLY A 73 11.82 5.55 -20.51
N ASP A 74 11.93 6.72 -19.93
CA ASP A 74 11.71 7.99 -20.61
C ASP A 74 12.97 8.86 -20.60
N ASN A 75 13.14 9.67 -21.63
CA ASN A 75 14.24 10.61 -21.78
C ASN A 75 13.87 12.02 -21.31
N THR A 76 12.68 12.21 -20.72
CA THR A 76 12.14 13.52 -20.38
C THR A 76 12.47 13.95 -18.95
N ARG A 77 12.96 13.04 -18.11
CA ARG A 77 13.21 13.23 -16.67
C ARG A 77 11.94 13.65 -15.92
N ASP A 78 10.79 13.16 -16.34
CA ASP A 78 9.50 13.46 -15.72
C ASP A 78 9.39 12.79 -14.34
N LEU A 79 9.23 13.60 -13.30
CA LEU A 79 9.10 13.12 -11.94
C LEU A 79 7.65 12.81 -11.52
N ARG A 80 6.65 12.91 -12.42
CA ARG A 80 5.23 12.68 -12.09
C ARG A 80 4.85 11.20 -11.90
N SER A 81 5.71 10.27 -12.30
CA SER A 81 5.42 8.84 -12.22
C SER A 81 5.30 8.33 -10.79
N THR A 82 4.31 7.47 -10.54
CA THR A 82 4.17 6.71 -9.29
C THR A 82 5.22 5.61 -9.15
N LEU A 83 5.95 5.29 -10.22
CA LEU A 83 7.02 4.30 -10.26
C LEU A 83 8.09 4.54 -9.19
N PHE A 84 8.44 5.80 -8.94
CA PHE A 84 9.44 6.16 -7.92
C PHE A 84 9.00 5.78 -6.51
N ALA A 85 7.72 6.02 -6.17
CA ALA A 85 7.16 5.60 -4.89
C ALA A 85 7.10 4.07 -4.79
N ALA A 86 6.58 3.39 -5.81
CA ALA A 86 6.44 1.94 -5.82
C ALA A 86 7.78 1.21 -5.62
N ASN A 87 8.85 1.66 -6.30
CA ASN A 87 10.18 1.06 -6.13
C ASN A 87 10.84 1.42 -4.79
N THR A 88 10.64 2.64 -4.29
CA THR A 88 11.18 3.03 -2.98
C THR A 88 10.55 2.24 -1.83
N ILE A 89 9.31 1.76 -1.99
CA ILE A 89 8.64 0.94 -0.97
C ILE A 89 9.45 -0.31 -0.62
N PHE A 90 10.18 -0.90 -1.55
CA PHE A 90 11.03 -2.06 -1.25
C PHE A 90 12.15 -1.71 -0.26
N ASP A 91 12.80 -0.57 -0.42
CA ASP A 91 13.80 -0.07 0.52
C ASP A 91 13.16 0.27 1.87
N LEU A 92 12.03 0.99 1.86
CA LEU A 92 11.29 1.35 3.08
C LEU A 92 10.79 0.12 3.84
N ALA A 93 10.30 -0.90 3.16
CA ALA A 93 9.88 -2.15 3.78
C ALA A 93 11.04 -2.84 4.49
N LYS A 94 12.21 -2.86 3.85
CA LYS A 94 13.45 -3.40 4.44
C LYS A 94 13.87 -2.60 5.68
N GLU A 95 13.84 -1.26 5.63
CA GLU A 95 14.15 -0.39 6.77
C GLU A 95 13.19 -0.60 7.96
N LYS A 96 11.92 -0.97 7.68
CA LYS A 96 10.90 -1.24 8.69
C LYS A 96 10.83 -2.71 9.13
N ASP A 97 11.74 -3.56 8.65
CA ASP A 97 11.71 -5.01 8.87
C ASP A 97 10.37 -5.67 8.48
N ILE A 98 9.82 -5.22 7.34
CA ILE A 98 8.58 -5.77 6.75
C ILE A 98 8.96 -6.74 5.64
N LYS A 99 8.64 -8.02 5.82
CA LYS A 99 8.99 -9.08 4.86
C LYS A 99 7.97 -9.23 3.74
N HIS A 100 6.72 -8.92 4.01
CA HIS A 100 5.62 -9.05 3.05
C HIS A 100 4.79 -7.79 3.06
N PHE A 101 4.38 -7.32 1.90
CA PHE A 101 3.58 -6.11 1.83
C PHE A 101 2.72 -6.05 0.57
N PHE A 102 1.65 -5.26 0.68
CA PHE A 102 0.86 -4.82 -0.47
C PHE A 102 1.21 -3.37 -0.79
N ILE A 103 1.28 -3.04 -2.08
CA ILE A 103 1.38 -1.68 -2.59
C ILE A 103 0.01 -1.29 -3.13
N MET A 104 -0.53 -0.17 -2.69
CA MET A 104 -1.86 0.31 -3.08
C MET A 104 -1.81 1.80 -3.44
N CYS A 105 -2.74 2.22 -4.31
CA CYS A 105 -3.03 3.64 -4.52
C CYS A 105 -3.96 4.17 -3.40
N ASP A 106 -4.13 5.47 -3.30
CA ASP A 106 -4.88 6.12 -2.22
C ASP A 106 -6.40 6.22 -2.46
N ASP A 107 -6.90 5.72 -3.59
CA ASP A 107 -8.24 5.95 -4.13
C ASP A 107 -9.17 4.72 -4.12
N TYR A 108 -8.81 3.63 -3.46
CA TYR A 108 -9.66 2.45 -3.37
C TYR A 108 -10.84 2.68 -2.41
N THR A 109 -12.05 2.53 -2.93
CA THR A 109 -13.29 2.78 -2.20
C THR A 109 -13.95 1.50 -1.67
N GLY A 110 -13.48 0.32 -2.04
CA GLY A 110 -13.98 -0.96 -1.58
C GLY A 110 -13.15 -2.15 -2.04
N PHE A 111 -13.15 -3.19 -1.22
CA PHE A 111 -12.63 -4.51 -1.57
C PHE A 111 -13.79 -5.49 -1.61
N GLU A 112 -13.90 -6.26 -2.66
CA GLU A 112 -15.05 -7.13 -2.92
C GLU A 112 -14.62 -8.53 -3.31
N HIS A 113 -15.40 -9.52 -2.88
CA HIS A 113 -15.39 -10.84 -3.48
C HIS A 113 -16.20 -10.81 -4.77
N ARG A 114 -15.64 -11.32 -5.87
CA ARG A 114 -16.32 -11.38 -7.18
C ARG A 114 -17.13 -12.66 -7.38
N HIS A 115 -16.97 -13.64 -6.51
CA HIS A 115 -17.77 -14.86 -6.48
C HIS A 115 -18.21 -15.15 -5.06
N ASN A 116 -19.42 -15.66 -4.89
CA ASN A 116 -19.90 -16.19 -3.61
C ASN A 116 -19.53 -17.66 -3.43
N GLY A 117 -19.99 -18.28 -2.32
CA GLY A 117 -19.76 -19.70 -2.04
C GLY A 117 -20.32 -20.65 -3.10
N ASP A 118 -21.34 -20.22 -3.87
CA ASP A 118 -21.93 -20.99 -4.97
C ASP A 118 -21.32 -20.66 -6.34
N LEU A 119 -20.19 -19.98 -6.34
CA LEU A 119 -19.46 -19.51 -7.54
C LEU A 119 -20.26 -18.57 -8.44
N LYS A 120 -21.35 -17.98 -7.95
CA LYS A 120 -22.08 -16.95 -8.69
C LYS A 120 -21.26 -15.66 -8.72
N TYR A 121 -21.12 -15.09 -9.90
CA TYR A 121 -20.45 -13.81 -10.10
C TYR A 121 -21.29 -12.65 -9.55
N GLY A 122 -20.60 -11.70 -8.87
CA GLY A 122 -21.22 -10.49 -8.32
C GLY A 122 -20.20 -9.66 -7.55
N GLY A 123 -20.69 -8.71 -6.74
CA GLY A 123 -19.87 -7.89 -5.86
C GLY A 123 -20.36 -8.01 -4.42
N TRP A 124 -19.55 -8.58 -3.53
CA TRP A 124 -19.84 -8.67 -2.10
C TRP A 124 -18.70 -8.03 -1.32
N LEU A 125 -19.01 -6.99 -0.58
CA LEU A 125 -18.01 -6.31 0.24
C LEU A 125 -17.31 -7.28 1.20
N VAL A 126 -16.00 -7.25 1.18
CA VAL A 126 -15.18 -7.94 2.18
C VAL A 126 -15.43 -7.30 3.55
N LYS A 127 -15.80 -8.12 4.53
CA LYS A 127 -16.04 -7.68 5.91
C LYS A 127 -14.84 -7.85 6.84
N ASN A 128 -13.85 -8.63 6.42
CA ASN A 128 -12.66 -8.93 7.23
C ASN A 128 -11.43 -9.12 6.34
N LEU A 129 -10.76 -8.00 6.06
CA LEU A 129 -9.55 -7.98 5.25
C LEU A 129 -8.37 -8.69 5.92
N ASP A 130 -8.32 -8.77 7.25
CA ASP A 130 -7.28 -9.55 7.94
C ASP A 130 -7.32 -11.04 7.53
N LYS A 131 -8.53 -11.60 7.41
CA LYS A 131 -8.69 -12.99 6.96
C LYS A 131 -8.26 -13.17 5.50
N VAL A 132 -8.65 -12.25 4.62
CA VAL A 132 -8.30 -12.28 3.20
C VAL A 132 -6.79 -12.17 3.02
N PHE A 133 -6.16 -11.19 3.64
CA PHE A 133 -4.71 -10.98 3.53
C PHE A 133 -3.92 -12.12 4.17
N SER A 134 -4.41 -12.69 5.27
CA SER A 134 -3.80 -13.90 5.85
C SER A 134 -3.88 -15.11 4.91
N ALA A 135 -5.00 -15.28 4.20
CA ALA A 135 -5.16 -16.36 3.22
C ALA A 135 -4.23 -16.16 2.02
N LEU A 136 -4.15 -14.94 1.48
CA LEU A 136 -3.23 -14.58 0.40
C LEU A 136 -1.77 -14.82 0.79
N LEU A 137 -1.38 -14.40 2.00
CA LEU A 137 -0.03 -14.61 2.51
C LEU A 137 0.31 -16.10 2.68
N LYS A 138 -0.65 -16.91 3.15
CA LYS A 138 -0.46 -18.39 3.24
C LYS A 138 -0.27 -18.99 1.84
N TYR A 139 -1.06 -18.57 0.88
CA TYR A 139 -0.93 -19.00 -0.50
C TYR A 139 0.43 -18.60 -1.07
N TYR A 140 0.81 -17.34 -0.93
CA TYR A 140 2.11 -16.82 -1.36
C TYR A 140 3.28 -17.63 -0.80
N LYS A 141 3.28 -17.90 0.52
CA LYS A 141 4.34 -18.67 1.18
C LYS A 141 4.43 -20.15 0.72
N LYS A 142 3.36 -20.69 0.14
CA LYS A 142 3.34 -22.05 -0.42
C LYS A 142 3.73 -22.11 -1.88
N THR A 143 3.80 -20.99 -2.56
CA THR A 143 4.21 -20.89 -3.96
C THR A 143 5.66 -20.45 -4.05
N ASN A 144 6.29 -20.66 -5.20
CA ASN A 144 7.61 -20.08 -5.49
C ASN A 144 7.49 -18.70 -6.18
N ALA A 145 6.31 -18.09 -6.14
CA ALA A 145 6.06 -16.79 -6.73
C ALA A 145 6.86 -15.69 -6.02
N LYS A 146 7.32 -14.70 -6.77
CA LYS A 146 7.95 -13.48 -6.21
C LYS A 146 6.90 -12.43 -5.87
N THR A 147 5.78 -12.43 -6.57
CA THR A 147 4.60 -11.58 -6.34
C THR A 147 3.32 -12.37 -6.59
N ILE A 148 2.20 -11.90 -6.09
CA ILE A 148 0.85 -12.38 -6.37
C ILE A 148 -0.09 -11.21 -6.60
#